data_08a64dffeaa142c091acec56b1270cf0
#
_entry.id   08a64dffeaa142c091acec56b1270cf0
#
_cell.length_a   1.000
_cell.length_b   1.000
_cell.length_c   1.000
_cell.angle_alpha   90.00
_cell.angle_beta   90.00
_cell.angle_gamma   90.00
#
_symmetry.space_group_name_H-M   'P 1'
#
loop_
_entity.id
_entity.type
_entity.pdbx_description
1 polymer ?
#
loop_
_entity_poly.entity_id
_entity_poly.type
_entity_poly.pdbx_seq_one_letter_code
_entity_poly.pdbx_strand_id
1 'polypeptide(L)'
;DVLQKGFILLSYFLWFLPFLMVRFSSETWSGLLFMMGLTAALRTDRSRWWAVHAGLLMALSIWVRVPMVFAVLGFVGWLWRVQNEPRSIFLEFTGAALALMLLTIGIDSLFYGIPTCSAWRYFSMAVQGDPGHVFDTLPWYYYAPWIVKYCVPPIGICILLAFLKLAFKHPRHLLVWIIVPFVVVHTFIPHKELRFLYPLAFCVPWILIAGYREWSSIFENRSVRVIGIAGLGVLVLFNLMALFVVGSSPAGNGRVALAKKLHELKPGPETEITYIIGGIDSWRVRLPHFYLPDGLVQTSFDRSRIDTTFHVTKYVVAHEADAA
;
A
#
# COMPACT_ATOMS: atom_id res chain seq x y z
N ASP A 1 1.03 -27.57 -12.86
CA ASP A 1 0.77 -26.63 -13.95
C ASP A 1 1.82 -25.50 -13.92
N VAL A 2 2.37 -25.15 -15.10
CA VAL A 2 3.41 -24.12 -15.26
C VAL A 2 2.91 -22.75 -14.78
N LEU A 3 1.65 -22.41 -15.04
CA LEU A 3 1.06 -21.15 -14.62
C LEU A 3 0.89 -21.05 -13.11
N GLN A 4 0.57 -22.15 -12.45
CA GLN A 4 0.50 -22.21 -10.99
C GLN A 4 1.88 -22.00 -10.36
N LYS A 5 2.91 -22.64 -10.90
CA LYS A 5 4.30 -22.42 -10.47
C LYS A 5 4.72 -20.97 -10.69
N GLY A 6 4.39 -20.40 -11.85
CA GLY A 6 4.64 -18.99 -12.17
C GLY A 6 3.95 -18.05 -11.19
N PHE A 7 2.68 -18.30 -10.86
CA PHE A 7 1.93 -17.53 -9.88
C PHE A 7 2.60 -17.56 -8.49
N ILE A 8 3.00 -18.76 -8.03
CA ILE A 8 3.69 -18.93 -6.74
C ILE A 8 5.01 -18.15 -6.76
N LEU A 9 5.83 -18.33 -7.81
CA LEU A 9 7.11 -17.63 -7.93
C LEU A 9 6.93 -16.11 -7.93
N LEU A 10 5.97 -15.58 -8.67
CA LEU A 10 5.68 -14.13 -8.67
C LEU A 10 5.20 -13.67 -7.29
N SER A 11 4.36 -14.44 -6.61
CA SER A 11 3.82 -14.06 -5.30
C SER A 11 4.90 -13.95 -4.23
N TYR A 12 5.95 -14.77 -4.29
CA TYR A 12 7.03 -14.77 -3.30
C TYR A 12 8.27 -14.00 -3.71
N PHE A 13 8.54 -13.85 -5.02
CA PHE A 13 9.82 -13.33 -5.51
C PHE A 13 9.69 -12.09 -6.41
N LEU A 14 8.48 -11.59 -6.68
CA LEU A 14 8.37 -10.27 -7.29
C LEU A 14 8.82 -9.23 -6.27
N TRP A 15 9.89 -8.52 -6.56
CA TRP A 15 10.76 -7.84 -5.61
C TRP A 15 10.07 -6.99 -4.54
N PHE A 16 8.97 -6.32 -4.87
CA PHE A 16 8.24 -5.48 -3.92
C PHE A 16 7.29 -6.27 -3.01
N LEU A 17 6.87 -7.49 -3.37
CA LEU A 17 5.95 -8.27 -2.55
C LEU A 17 6.57 -8.76 -1.25
N PRO A 18 7.77 -9.39 -1.23
CA PRO A 18 8.45 -9.72 0.02
C PRO A 18 8.65 -8.50 0.92
N PHE A 19 9.01 -7.36 0.31
CA PHE A 19 9.17 -6.10 1.04
C PHE A 19 7.85 -5.63 1.69
N LEU A 20 6.72 -5.74 0.99
CA LEU A 20 5.42 -5.42 1.55
C LEU A 20 4.99 -6.42 2.62
N MET A 21 5.23 -7.71 2.42
CA MET A 21 4.81 -8.77 3.33
C MET A 21 5.46 -8.69 4.71
N VAL A 22 6.71 -8.22 4.81
CA VAL A 22 7.41 -8.08 6.09
C VAL A 22 7.09 -6.75 6.80
N ARG A 23 6.42 -5.82 6.13
CA ARG A 23 6.06 -4.53 6.74
C ARG A 23 4.74 -4.63 7.49
N PHE A 24 4.77 -4.27 8.76
CA PHE A 24 3.55 -4.07 9.53
C PHE A 24 2.93 -2.72 9.18
N SER A 25 1.97 -2.73 8.24
CA SER A 25 1.25 -1.54 7.82
C SER A 25 -0.23 -1.83 7.58
N SER A 26 -1.08 -0.84 7.74
CA SER A 26 -2.53 -0.97 7.46
C SER A 26 -2.79 -1.38 6.00
N GLU A 27 -1.98 -0.88 5.07
CA GLU A 27 -2.07 -1.21 3.66
C GLU A 27 -1.84 -2.71 3.42
N THR A 28 -0.78 -3.26 4.00
CA THR A 28 -0.44 -4.68 3.85
C THR A 28 -1.51 -5.57 4.47
N TRP A 29 -1.89 -5.29 5.72
CA TRP A 29 -2.89 -6.10 6.41
C TRP A 29 -4.25 -6.05 5.73
N SER A 30 -4.70 -4.88 5.30
CA SER A 30 -5.97 -4.77 4.58
C SER A 30 -5.95 -5.54 3.27
N GLY A 31 -4.85 -5.48 2.51
CA GLY A 31 -4.68 -6.25 1.28
C GLY A 31 -4.69 -7.76 1.52
N LEU A 32 -3.98 -8.24 2.54
CA LEU A 32 -3.97 -9.68 2.89
C LEU A 32 -5.35 -10.18 3.32
N LEU A 33 -6.05 -9.45 4.18
CA LEU A 33 -7.41 -9.79 4.61
C LEU A 33 -8.37 -9.84 3.43
N PHE A 34 -8.26 -8.89 2.51
CA PHE A 34 -9.04 -8.87 1.27
C PHE A 34 -8.74 -10.10 0.40
N MET A 35 -7.46 -10.45 0.20
CA MET A 35 -7.07 -11.65 -0.55
C MET A 35 -7.54 -12.94 0.10
N MET A 36 -7.54 -13.03 1.44
CA MET A 36 -8.12 -14.17 2.17
C MET A 36 -9.63 -14.27 1.93
N GLY A 37 -10.35 -13.13 1.94
CA GLY A 37 -11.77 -13.06 1.61
C GLY A 37 -12.06 -13.51 0.16
N LEU A 38 -11.25 -13.06 -0.80
CA LEU A 38 -11.32 -13.53 -2.18
C LEU A 38 -11.05 -15.04 -2.29
N THR A 39 -10.06 -15.55 -1.59
CA THR A 39 -9.74 -16.98 -1.59
C THR A 39 -10.92 -17.80 -1.06
N ALA A 40 -11.56 -17.36 0.03
CA ALA A 40 -12.75 -18.03 0.57
C ALA A 40 -13.90 -18.06 -0.44
N ALA A 41 -14.06 -16.97 -1.22
CA ALA A 41 -15.13 -16.85 -2.21
C ALA A 41 -14.87 -17.57 -3.53
N LEU A 42 -13.61 -17.78 -3.91
CA LEU A 42 -13.23 -18.33 -5.22
C LEU A 42 -12.85 -19.80 -5.21
N ARG A 43 -12.79 -20.45 -4.04
CA ARG A 43 -12.49 -21.88 -3.96
C ARG A 43 -13.56 -22.70 -4.68
N THR A 44 -13.15 -23.77 -5.34
CA THR A 44 -14.05 -24.71 -6.01
C THR A 44 -14.83 -25.56 -5.02
N ASP A 45 -14.22 -25.85 -3.86
CA ASP A 45 -14.78 -26.56 -2.71
C ASP A 45 -15.34 -25.60 -1.65
N ARG A 46 -16.16 -24.64 -2.08
CA ARG A 46 -16.72 -23.60 -1.19
C ARG A 46 -17.45 -24.24 0.00
N SER A 47 -17.04 -23.83 1.20
CA SER A 47 -17.81 -24.11 2.41
C SER A 47 -19.21 -23.50 2.31
N ARG A 48 -20.22 -24.10 2.93
CA ARG A 48 -21.56 -23.51 3.08
C ARG A 48 -21.50 -22.05 3.59
N TRP A 49 -20.52 -21.72 4.40
CA TRP A 49 -20.35 -20.43 5.04
C TRP A 49 -19.37 -19.50 4.32
N TRP A 50 -19.05 -19.77 3.07
CA TRP A 50 -18.04 -18.95 2.34
C TRP A 50 -18.39 -17.48 2.26
N ALA A 51 -19.69 -17.14 2.10
CA ALA A 51 -20.14 -15.75 2.01
C ALA A 51 -19.98 -15.03 3.35
N VAL A 52 -20.25 -15.70 4.46
CA VAL A 52 -20.01 -15.18 5.81
C VAL A 52 -18.52 -14.93 6.05
N HIS A 53 -17.66 -15.93 5.74
CA HIS A 53 -16.22 -15.77 5.91
C HIS A 53 -15.66 -14.64 5.03
N ALA A 54 -16.08 -14.57 3.76
CA ALA A 54 -15.66 -13.51 2.86
C ALA A 54 -16.15 -12.13 3.36
N GLY A 55 -17.40 -12.04 3.84
CA GLY A 55 -17.97 -10.82 4.40
C GLY A 55 -17.21 -10.33 5.64
N LEU A 56 -16.89 -11.22 6.58
CA LEU A 56 -16.09 -10.89 7.77
C LEU A 56 -14.69 -10.41 7.40
N LEU A 57 -13.97 -11.14 6.53
CA LEU A 57 -12.60 -10.80 6.15
C LEU A 57 -12.53 -9.50 5.36
N MET A 58 -13.48 -9.26 4.46
CA MET A 58 -13.53 -8.01 3.69
C MET A 58 -13.97 -6.83 4.54
N ALA A 59 -14.88 -7.01 5.50
CA ALA A 59 -15.22 -5.97 6.45
C ALA A 59 -14.03 -5.63 7.37
N LEU A 60 -13.27 -6.62 7.81
CA LEU A 60 -12.02 -6.41 8.56
C LEU A 60 -10.98 -5.67 7.72
N SER A 61 -10.87 -5.99 6.42
CA SER A 61 -10.04 -5.25 5.48
C SER A 61 -10.41 -3.76 5.40
N ILE A 62 -11.72 -3.45 5.34
CA ILE A 62 -12.23 -2.08 5.35
C ILE A 62 -11.93 -1.39 6.68
N TRP A 63 -12.12 -2.08 7.81
CA TRP A 63 -11.85 -1.51 9.13
C TRP A 63 -10.38 -1.15 9.31
N VAL A 64 -9.47 -2.01 8.86
CA VAL A 64 -8.01 -1.74 8.86
C VAL A 64 -7.66 -0.58 7.93
N ARG A 65 -8.35 -0.46 6.78
CA ARG A 65 -8.14 0.61 5.79
C ARG A 65 -9.41 0.92 5.01
N VAL A 66 -10.06 2.00 5.37
CA VAL A 66 -11.37 2.40 4.85
C VAL A 66 -11.48 2.42 3.31
N PRO A 67 -10.48 2.92 2.54
CA PRO A 67 -10.57 2.91 1.08
C PRO A 67 -10.74 1.53 0.44
N MET A 68 -10.49 0.42 1.16
CA MET A 68 -10.77 -0.93 0.66
C MET A 68 -12.25 -1.17 0.36
N VAL A 69 -13.14 -0.33 0.88
CA VAL A 69 -14.57 -0.38 0.56
C VAL A 69 -14.82 -0.37 -0.95
N PHE A 70 -14.04 0.37 -1.73
CA PHE A 70 -14.21 0.45 -3.19
C PHE A 70 -13.83 -0.85 -3.90
N ALA A 71 -12.81 -1.55 -3.43
CA ALA A 71 -12.44 -2.88 -3.93
C ALA A 71 -13.51 -3.93 -3.56
N VAL A 72 -14.04 -3.85 -2.33
CA VAL A 72 -15.11 -4.73 -1.85
C VAL A 72 -16.42 -4.48 -2.61
N LEU A 73 -16.80 -3.23 -2.85
CA LEU A 73 -17.97 -2.89 -3.69
C LEU A 73 -17.82 -3.40 -5.11
N GLY A 74 -16.61 -3.30 -5.69
CA GLY A 74 -16.30 -3.90 -6.97
C GLY A 74 -16.49 -5.42 -6.97
N PHE A 75 -16.01 -6.11 -5.94
CA PHE A 75 -16.21 -7.56 -5.77
C PHE A 75 -17.69 -7.93 -5.63
N VAL A 76 -18.44 -7.23 -4.81
CA VAL A 76 -19.90 -7.45 -4.64
C VAL A 76 -20.64 -7.20 -5.95
N GLY A 77 -20.28 -6.13 -6.68
CA GLY A 77 -20.82 -5.84 -8.01
C GLY A 77 -20.55 -6.97 -9.01
N TRP A 78 -19.34 -7.56 -8.96
CA TRP A 78 -18.98 -8.70 -9.79
C TRP A 78 -19.78 -9.97 -9.43
N LEU A 79 -19.96 -10.28 -8.17
CA LEU A 79 -20.82 -11.38 -7.72
C LEU A 79 -22.26 -11.20 -8.25
N TRP A 80 -22.77 -9.97 -8.21
CA TRP A 80 -24.12 -9.68 -8.64
C TRP A 80 -24.29 -9.72 -10.16
N ARG A 81 -23.41 -9.03 -10.91
CA ARG A 81 -23.61 -8.78 -12.36
C ARG A 81 -22.95 -9.81 -13.25
N VAL A 82 -21.95 -10.51 -12.76
CA VAL A 82 -21.17 -11.48 -13.54
C VAL A 82 -21.45 -12.90 -13.10
N GLN A 83 -21.43 -13.15 -11.79
CA GLN A 83 -21.68 -14.49 -11.24
C GLN A 83 -23.17 -14.79 -11.08
N ASN A 84 -24.03 -13.77 -11.03
CA ASN A 84 -25.46 -13.91 -10.78
C ASN A 84 -25.78 -14.72 -9.50
N GLU A 85 -24.99 -14.50 -8.46
CA GLU A 85 -25.18 -15.17 -7.17
C GLU A 85 -26.58 -14.86 -6.58
N PRO A 86 -27.20 -15.79 -5.89
CA PRO A 86 -28.54 -15.61 -5.32
C PRO A 86 -28.55 -14.55 -4.19
N ARG A 87 -29.70 -13.94 -3.96
CA ARG A 87 -29.87 -12.88 -2.94
C ARG A 87 -29.47 -13.32 -1.53
N SER A 88 -29.61 -14.60 -1.19
CA SER A 88 -29.19 -15.16 0.10
C SER A 88 -27.71 -14.95 0.37
N ILE A 89 -26.86 -15.11 -0.65
CA ILE A 89 -25.42 -14.88 -0.56
C ILE A 89 -25.09 -13.42 -0.21
N PHE A 90 -25.79 -12.47 -0.80
CA PHE A 90 -25.61 -11.04 -0.46
C PHE A 90 -26.08 -10.74 0.95
N LEU A 91 -27.17 -11.35 1.42
CA LEU A 91 -27.65 -11.19 2.79
C LEU A 91 -26.65 -11.77 3.80
N GLU A 92 -26.11 -12.96 3.54
CA GLU A 92 -25.11 -13.59 4.39
C GLU A 92 -23.81 -12.76 4.43
N PHE A 93 -23.31 -12.35 3.26
CA PHE A 93 -22.12 -11.52 3.15
C PHE A 93 -22.29 -10.17 3.86
N THR A 94 -23.37 -9.45 3.52
CA THR A 94 -23.61 -8.11 4.08
C THR A 94 -23.95 -8.19 5.57
N GLY A 95 -24.73 -9.18 6.00
CA GLY A 95 -25.03 -9.42 7.40
C GLY A 95 -23.78 -9.66 8.24
N ALA A 96 -22.86 -10.50 7.75
CA ALA A 96 -21.58 -10.75 8.41
C ALA A 96 -20.70 -9.48 8.44
N ALA A 97 -20.65 -8.75 7.33
CA ALA A 97 -19.89 -7.51 7.26
C ALA A 97 -20.43 -6.44 8.22
N LEU A 98 -21.74 -6.25 8.27
CA LEU A 98 -22.38 -5.30 9.19
C LEU A 98 -22.19 -5.72 10.65
N ALA A 99 -22.33 -7.01 10.98
CA ALA A 99 -22.08 -7.51 12.34
C ALA A 99 -20.66 -7.18 12.81
N LEU A 100 -19.65 -7.39 11.96
CA LEU A 100 -18.28 -7.03 12.29
C LEU A 100 -18.11 -5.51 12.41
N MET A 101 -18.67 -4.71 11.51
CA MET A 101 -18.59 -3.25 11.59
C MET A 101 -19.25 -2.70 12.87
N LEU A 102 -20.36 -3.26 13.30
CA LEU A 102 -20.99 -2.90 14.58
C LEU A 102 -20.09 -3.27 15.77
N LEU A 103 -19.47 -4.46 15.73
CA LEU A 103 -18.51 -4.88 16.74
C LEU A 103 -17.31 -3.91 16.81
N THR A 104 -16.77 -3.51 15.67
CA THR A 104 -15.62 -2.58 15.64
C THR A 104 -16.00 -1.18 16.14
N ILE A 105 -17.21 -0.69 15.85
CA ILE A 105 -17.73 0.56 16.43
C ILE A 105 -17.85 0.44 17.95
N GLY A 106 -18.30 -0.71 18.45
CA GLY A 106 -18.32 -1.00 19.89
C GLY A 106 -16.93 -0.94 20.52
N ILE A 107 -15.94 -1.60 19.90
CA ILE A 107 -14.54 -1.57 20.34
C ILE A 107 -13.98 -0.15 20.34
N ASP A 108 -14.16 0.60 19.24
CA ASP A 108 -13.73 1.99 19.15
C ASP A 108 -14.36 2.85 20.24
N SER A 109 -15.68 2.68 20.48
CA SER A 109 -16.41 3.44 21.50
C SER A 109 -15.94 3.14 22.91
N LEU A 110 -15.62 1.89 23.21
CA LEU A 110 -15.03 1.48 24.49
C LEU A 110 -13.61 2.06 24.65
N PHE A 111 -12.81 2.03 23.61
CA PHE A 111 -11.45 2.55 23.65
C PHE A 111 -11.40 4.07 23.85
N TYR A 112 -12.26 4.82 23.17
CA TYR A 112 -12.30 6.28 23.27
C TYR A 112 -13.17 6.81 24.40
N GLY A 113 -13.95 5.96 25.07
CA GLY A 113 -14.88 6.37 26.12
C GLY A 113 -16.10 7.18 25.64
N ILE A 114 -16.31 7.31 24.34
CA ILE A 114 -17.43 8.02 23.69
C ILE A 114 -17.87 7.24 22.44
N PRO A 115 -19.15 7.32 22.02
CA PRO A 115 -19.62 6.72 20.80
C PRO A 115 -18.75 7.16 19.60
N THR A 116 -17.99 6.23 19.02
CA THR A 116 -17.00 6.53 17.98
C THR A 116 -17.06 5.50 16.87
N CYS A 117 -17.06 5.99 15.63
CA CYS A 117 -16.85 5.21 14.43
C CYS A 117 -15.59 5.73 13.72
N SER A 118 -14.44 5.07 13.92
CA SER A 118 -13.16 5.49 13.35
C SER A 118 -13.19 5.55 11.83
N ALA A 119 -13.90 4.63 11.18
CA ALA A 119 -14.07 4.63 9.73
C ALA A 119 -14.82 5.89 9.24
N TRP A 120 -15.85 6.31 9.94
CA TRP A 120 -16.59 7.55 9.61
C TRP A 120 -15.73 8.79 9.86
N ARG A 121 -15.01 8.85 10.97
CA ARG A 121 -14.09 9.97 11.27
C ARG A 121 -13.01 10.08 10.19
N TYR A 122 -12.42 8.96 9.79
CA TYR A 122 -11.44 8.94 8.69
C TYR A 122 -12.05 9.48 7.39
N PHE A 123 -13.25 9.02 7.03
CA PHE A 123 -13.94 9.47 5.82
C PHE A 123 -14.27 10.97 5.88
N SER A 124 -14.84 11.43 6.99
CA SER A 124 -15.20 12.85 7.15
C SER A 124 -13.97 13.76 7.10
N MET A 125 -12.85 13.37 7.70
CA MET A 125 -11.57 14.10 7.59
C MET A 125 -11.04 14.14 6.17
N ALA A 126 -11.17 13.04 5.42
CA ALA A 126 -10.69 12.96 4.04
C ALA A 126 -11.55 13.79 3.06
N VAL A 127 -12.85 14.00 3.37
CA VAL A 127 -13.80 14.74 2.51
C VAL A 127 -13.95 16.20 2.94
N GLN A 128 -13.99 16.47 4.25
CA GLN A 128 -14.24 17.81 4.82
C GLN A 128 -12.94 18.53 5.18
N GLY A 129 -11.88 17.77 5.48
CA GLY A 129 -10.56 18.36 5.67
C GLY A 129 -10.06 18.97 4.37
N ASP A 130 -9.30 20.05 4.46
CA ASP A 130 -8.57 20.59 3.30
C ASP A 130 -7.16 19.99 3.27
N PRO A 131 -7.00 18.77 2.68
CA PRO A 131 -5.69 18.12 2.61
C PRO A 131 -4.69 18.94 1.78
N GLY A 132 -5.18 19.84 0.93
CA GLY A 132 -4.36 20.67 0.07
C GLY A 132 -3.53 21.72 0.82
N HIS A 133 -3.93 22.10 2.04
CA HIS A 133 -3.13 23.00 2.89
C HIS A 133 -2.04 22.29 3.68
N VAL A 134 -2.16 20.96 3.86
CA VAL A 134 -1.23 20.16 4.69
C VAL A 134 -0.34 19.27 3.85
N PHE A 135 -0.82 18.83 2.68
CA PHE A 135 -0.12 17.89 1.82
C PHE A 135 -0.09 18.36 0.37
N ASP A 136 0.97 18.02 -0.34
CA ASP A 136 1.09 18.27 -1.78
C ASP A 136 -0.05 17.62 -2.56
N THR A 137 -0.61 18.37 -3.52
CA THR A 137 -1.61 17.86 -4.46
C THR A 137 -0.94 17.38 -5.74
N LEU A 138 -1.41 16.25 -6.25
CA LEU A 138 -0.86 15.64 -7.46
C LEU A 138 -1.96 15.39 -8.51
N PRO A 139 -1.62 15.50 -9.82
CA PRO A 139 -2.56 15.25 -10.91
C PRO A 139 -3.18 13.85 -10.86
N TRP A 140 -4.38 13.69 -11.40
CA TRP A 140 -5.14 12.43 -11.41
C TRP A 140 -4.39 11.24 -12.02
N TYR A 141 -3.56 11.47 -13.03
CA TYR A 141 -2.81 10.44 -13.76
C TYR A 141 -1.54 9.95 -13.06
N TYR A 142 -1.19 10.50 -11.91
CA TYR A 142 0.13 10.34 -11.29
C TYR A 142 0.47 8.91 -10.86
N TYR A 143 -0.53 8.07 -10.62
CA TYR A 143 -0.28 6.66 -10.26
C TYR A 143 0.34 5.84 -11.41
N ALA A 144 0.01 6.10 -12.67
CA ALA A 144 0.57 5.34 -13.79
C ALA A 144 2.09 5.53 -13.94
N PRO A 145 2.65 6.75 -14.03
CA PRO A 145 4.10 6.95 -14.02
C PRO A 145 4.76 6.46 -12.72
N TRP A 146 4.08 6.53 -11.58
CA TRP A 146 4.62 5.98 -10.34
C TRP A 146 4.73 4.45 -10.36
N ILE A 147 3.75 3.73 -10.86
CA ILE A 147 3.83 2.28 -11.04
C ILE A 147 5.02 1.94 -11.94
N VAL A 148 5.20 2.66 -13.05
CA VAL A 148 6.35 2.44 -13.94
C VAL A 148 7.66 2.69 -13.19
N LYS A 149 7.79 3.83 -12.53
CA LYS A 149 9.04 4.23 -11.85
C LYS A 149 9.39 3.30 -10.68
N TYR A 150 8.43 3.05 -9.79
CA TYR A 150 8.69 2.38 -8.50
C TYR A 150 8.57 0.86 -8.54
N CYS A 151 7.89 0.28 -9.56
CA CYS A 151 7.95 -1.16 -9.77
C CYS A 151 9.15 -1.60 -10.63
N VAL A 152 10.14 -0.71 -10.87
CA VAL A 152 11.21 -0.85 -11.86
C VAL A 152 10.63 -0.77 -13.28
N PRO A 153 11.07 0.18 -14.13
CA PRO A 153 10.40 0.52 -15.39
C PRO A 153 9.94 -0.66 -16.25
N PRO A 154 10.77 -1.69 -16.54
CA PRO A 154 10.31 -2.82 -17.35
C PRO A 154 9.15 -3.60 -16.71
N ILE A 155 9.22 -3.85 -15.40
CA ILE A 155 8.20 -4.60 -14.65
C ILE A 155 6.90 -3.76 -14.54
N GLY A 156 7.03 -2.48 -14.18
CA GLY A 156 5.90 -1.57 -14.08
C GLY A 156 5.12 -1.41 -15.39
N ILE A 157 5.84 -1.32 -16.52
CA ILE A 157 5.22 -1.29 -17.85
C ILE A 157 4.46 -2.59 -18.13
N CYS A 158 5.07 -3.75 -17.84
CA CYS A 158 4.40 -5.04 -18.00
C CYS A 158 3.11 -5.14 -17.17
N ILE A 159 3.12 -4.67 -15.92
CA ILE A 159 1.93 -4.65 -15.05
C ILE A 159 0.81 -3.81 -15.69
N LEU A 160 1.13 -2.59 -16.13
CA LEU A 160 0.13 -1.69 -16.73
C LEU A 160 -0.42 -2.26 -18.04
N LEU A 161 0.44 -2.74 -18.94
CA LEU A 161 0.01 -3.32 -20.22
C LEU A 161 -0.83 -4.59 -20.02
N ALA A 162 -0.43 -5.47 -19.08
CA ALA A 162 -1.20 -6.67 -18.76
C ALA A 162 -2.59 -6.31 -18.22
N PHE A 163 -2.65 -5.34 -17.29
CA PHE A 163 -3.93 -4.89 -16.74
C PHE A 163 -4.81 -4.21 -17.79
N LEU A 164 -4.27 -3.30 -18.59
CA LEU A 164 -5.02 -2.63 -19.66
C LEU A 164 -5.58 -3.64 -20.65
N LYS A 165 -4.75 -4.59 -21.12
CA LYS A 165 -5.22 -5.63 -22.04
C LYS A 165 -6.34 -6.48 -21.41
N LEU A 166 -6.19 -6.86 -20.14
CA LEU A 166 -7.22 -7.59 -19.41
C LEU A 166 -8.53 -6.77 -19.33
N ALA A 167 -8.45 -5.49 -18.99
CA ALA A 167 -9.59 -4.61 -18.84
C ALA A 167 -10.35 -4.41 -20.17
N PHE A 168 -9.63 -4.24 -21.29
CA PHE A 168 -10.25 -4.03 -22.59
C PHE A 168 -10.82 -5.33 -23.20
N LYS A 169 -10.12 -6.46 -23.05
CA LYS A 169 -10.58 -7.73 -23.62
C LYS A 169 -11.59 -8.46 -22.75
N HIS A 170 -11.44 -8.37 -21.45
CA HIS A 170 -12.24 -9.12 -20.48
C HIS A 170 -12.84 -8.19 -19.41
N PRO A 171 -13.72 -7.23 -19.77
CA PRO A 171 -14.28 -6.28 -18.83
C PRO A 171 -15.10 -6.93 -17.69
N ARG A 172 -15.49 -8.20 -17.86
CA ARG A 172 -16.17 -9.00 -16.83
C ARG A 172 -15.21 -9.74 -15.89
N HIS A 173 -13.89 -9.63 -16.10
CA HIS A 173 -12.91 -10.30 -15.26
C HIS A 173 -12.91 -9.68 -13.84
N LEU A 174 -12.84 -10.54 -12.82
CA LEU A 174 -12.89 -10.13 -11.41
C LEU A 174 -11.89 -9.01 -11.05
N LEU A 175 -10.64 -9.13 -11.51
CA LEU A 175 -9.61 -8.13 -11.24
C LEU A 175 -9.99 -6.74 -11.75
N VAL A 176 -10.71 -6.65 -12.88
CA VAL A 176 -11.18 -5.37 -13.43
C VAL A 176 -12.20 -4.75 -12.48
N TRP A 177 -13.14 -5.55 -12.01
CA TRP A 177 -14.18 -5.09 -11.07
C TRP A 177 -13.63 -4.65 -9.72
N ILE A 178 -12.55 -5.25 -9.25
CA ILE A 178 -11.89 -4.89 -7.98
C ILE A 178 -11.02 -3.65 -8.15
N ILE A 179 -10.15 -3.65 -9.18
CA ILE A 179 -9.08 -2.67 -9.30
C ILE A 179 -9.61 -1.33 -9.84
N VAL A 180 -10.52 -1.36 -10.82
CA VAL A 180 -11.00 -0.12 -11.45
C VAL A 180 -11.69 0.80 -10.44
N PRO A 181 -12.71 0.38 -9.66
CA PRO A 181 -13.34 1.27 -8.70
C PRO A 181 -12.36 1.82 -7.66
N PHE A 182 -11.46 0.97 -7.16
CA PHE A 182 -10.47 1.36 -6.19
C PHE A 182 -9.51 2.43 -6.76
N VAL A 183 -8.93 2.20 -7.93
CA VAL A 183 -7.98 3.12 -8.55
C VAL A 183 -8.68 4.41 -8.97
N VAL A 184 -9.88 4.33 -9.56
CA VAL A 184 -10.65 5.52 -9.98
C VAL A 184 -10.88 6.45 -8.80
N VAL A 185 -11.36 5.95 -7.66
CA VAL A 185 -11.56 6.82 -6.50
C VAL A 185 -10.25 7.44 -6.03
N HIS A 186 -9.16 6.68 -5.95
CA HIS A 186 -7.87 7.23 -5.55
C HIS A 186 -7.32 8.26 -6.53
N THR A 187 -7.67 8.20 -7.82
CA THR A 187 -7.24 9.21 -8.80
C THR A 187 -7.89 10.58 -8.56
N PHE A 188 -9.10 10.60 -7.97
CA PHE A 188 -9.80 11.86 -7.65
C PHE A 188 -9.38 12.47 -6.30
N ILE A 189 -8.74 11.72 -5.41
CA ILE A 189 -8.21 12.25 -4.16
C ILE A 189 -7.00 13.15 -4.49
N PRO A 190 -6.99 14.44 -4.10
CA PRO A 190 -5.88 15.37 -4.43
C PRO A 190 -4.54 14.91 -3.90
N HIS A 191 -4.48 14.53 -2.61
CA HIS A 191 -3.28 13.99 -2.00
C HIS A 191 -3.05 12.54 -2.42
N LYS A 192 -1.91 12.24 -3.02
CA LYS A 192 -1.58 10.90 -3.52
C LYS A 192 -0.29 10.40 -2.91
N GLU A 193 -0.31 9.13 -2.51
CA GLU A 193 0.88 8.39 -2.13
C GLU A 193 0.88 7.02 -2.79
N LEU A 194 2.05 6.53 -3.18
CA LEU A 194 2.16 5.21 -3.81
C LEU A 194 1.65 4.09 -2.89
N ARG A 195 1.84 4.25 -1.57
CA ARG A 195 1.39 3.27 -0.57
C ARG A 195 -0.13 3.06 -0.59
N PHE A 196 -0.92 4.00 -1.09
CA PHE A 196 -2.37 3.82 -1.21
C PHE A 196 -2.76 2.69 -2.15
N LEU A 197 -1.87 2.32 -3.08
CA LEU A 197 -2.07 1.18 -3.98
C LEU A 197 -1.58 -0.16 -3.41
N TYR A 198 -0.85 -0.17 -2.29
CA TYR A 198 -0.25 -1.40 -1.73
C TYR A 198 -1.27 -2.50 -1.42
N PRO A 199 -2.50 -2.24 -0.96
CA PRO A 199 -3.48 -3.30 -0.75
C PRO A 199 -3.75 -4.14 -1.99
N LEU A 200 -3.68 -3.54 -3.18
CA LEU A 200 -3.88 -4.24 -4.45
C LEU A 200 -2.60 -4.83 -5.05
N ALA A 201 -1.44 -4.58 -4.45
CA ALA A 201 -0.18 -5.16 -4.93
C ALA A 201 -0.21 -6.69 -4.95
N PHE A 202 -0.95 -7.31 -4.04
CA PHE A 202 -1.15 -8.76 -4.00
C PHE A 202 -1.93 -9.33 -5.19
N CYS A 203 -2.64 -8.48 -5.96
CA CYS A 203 -3.29 -8.87 -7.21
C CYS A 203 -2.31 -8.91 -8.40
N VAL A 204 -1.11 -8.32 -8.28
CA VAL A 204 -0.17 -8.19 -9.40
C VAL A 204 0.27 -9.53 -10.00
N PRO A 205 0.60 -10.58 -9.21
CA PRO A 205 0.90 -11.89 -9.78
C PRO A 205 -0.22 -12.43 -10.67
N TRP A 206 -1.46 -12.22 -10.24
CA TRP A 206 -2.63 -12.63 -11.02
C TRP A 206 -2.78 -11.81 -12.31
N ILE A 207 -2.57 -10.49 -12.25
CA ILE A 207 -2.57 -9.62 -13.44
C ILE A 207 -1.53 -10.09 -14.46
N LEU A 208 -0.30 -10.37 -14.02
CA LEU A 208 0.78 -10.81 -14.89
C LEU A 208 0.51 -12.17 -15.53
N ILE A 209 -0.03 -13.12 -14.78
CA ILE A 209 -0.41 -14.44 -15.31
C ILE A 209 -1.58 -14.33 -16.29
N ALA A 210 -2.59 -13.51 -15.99
CA ALA A 210 -3.70 -13.26 -16.91
C ALA A 210 -3.21 -12.58 -18.21
N GLY A 211 -2.33 -11.57 -18.09
CA GLY A 211 -1.69 -10.94 -19.24
C GLY A 211 -0.86 -11.92 -20.08
N TYR A 212 -0.06 -12.77 -19.45
CA TYR A 212 0.70 -13.81 -20.16
C TYR A 212 -0.21 -14.74 -20.97
N ARG A 213 -1.35 -15.16 -20.41
CA ARG A 213 -2.34 -15.99 -21.13
C ARG A 213 -2.84 -15.28 -22.40
N GLU A 214 -3.08 -13.97 -22.33
CA GLU A 214 -3.54 -13.17 -23.46
C GLU A 214 -2.50 -12.98 -24.56
N TRP A 215 -1.23 -13.11 -24.21
CA TRP A 215 -0.12 -12.96 -25.16
C TRP A 215 0.49 -14.30 -25.59
N SER A 216 0.06 -15.42 -25.02
CA SER A 216 0.66 -16.73 -25.26
C SER A 216 0.68 -17.12 -26.77
N SER A 217 -0.37 -16.81 -27.52
CA SER A 217 -0.45 -17.08 -28.97
C SER A 217 0.61 -16.31 -29.79
N ILE A 218 1.03 -15.13 -29.34
CA ILE A 218 2.07 -14.36 -30.00
C ILE A 218 3.43 -15.10 -29.93
N PHE A 219 3.65 -15.87 -28.87
CA PHE A 219 4.87 -16.65 -28.66
C PHE A 219 4.92 -17.99 -29.41
N GLU A 220 3.88 -18.31 -30.20
CA GLU A 220 3.92 -19.46 -31.13
C GLU A 220 4.92 -19.21 -32.26
N ASN A 221 5.09 -17.96 -32.69
CA ASN A 221 6.13 -17.58 -33.65
C ASN A 221 7.51 -17.73 -33.01
N ARG A 222 8.42 -18.50 -33.68
CA ARG A 222 9.76 -18.81 -33.17
C ARG A 222 10.59 -17.56 -32.86
N SER A 223 10.58 -16.57 -33.76
CA SER A 223 11.35 -15.33 -33.58
C SER A 223 10.84 -14.52 -32.41
N VAL A 224 9.51 -14.38 -32.29
CA VAL A 224 8.87 -13.69 -31.17
C VAL A 224 9.12 -14.40 -29.85
N ARG A 225 9.14 -15.74 -29.86
CA ARG A 225 9.45 -16.55 -28.68
C ARG A 225 10.89 -16.29 -28.18
N VAL A 226 11.86 -16.26 -29.09
CA VAL A 226 13.27 -15.97 -28.72
C VAL A 226 13.39 -14.58 -28.09
N ILE A 227 12.77 -13.56 -28.72
CA ILE A 227 12.74 -12.20 -28.17
C ILE A 227 12.04 -12.17 -26.81
N GLY A 228 10.90 -12.88 -26.69
CA GLY A 228 10.15 -12.98 -25.44
C GLY A 228 10.96 -13.64 -24.30
N ILE A 229 11.70 -14.71 -24.59
CA ILE A 229 12.58 -15.36 -23.60
C ILE A 229 13.72 -14.41 -23.19
N ALA A 230 14.34 -13.72 -24.14
CA ALA A 230 15.37 -12.74 -23.85
C ALA A 230 14.81 -11.59 -22.99
N GLY A 231 13.63 -11.05 -23.34
CA GLY A 231 12.92 -10.03 -22.55
C GLY A 231 12.57 -10.52 -21.15
N LEU A 232 12.10 -11.75 -21.00
CA LEU A 232 11.84 -12.36 -19.69
C LEU A 232 13.14 -12.48 -18.87
N GLY A 233 14.25 -12.85 -19.49
CA GLY A 233 15.58 -12.89 -18.84
C GLY A 233 15.96 -11.52 -18.29
N VAL A 234 15.74 -10.45 -19.06
CA VAL A 234 15.97 -9.06 -18.62
C VAL A 234 15.06 -8.70 -17.44
N LEU A 235 13.76 -9.03 -17.51
CA LEU A 235 12.83 -8.78 -16.40
C LEU A 235 13.24 -9.51 -15.12
N VAL A 236 13.65 -10.77 -15.23
CA VAL A 236 14.14 -11.57 -14.10
C VAL A 236 15.42 -10.93 -13.52
N LEU A 237 16.35 -10.49 -14.35
CA LEU A 237 17.56 -9.81 -13.89
C LEU A 237 17.24 -8.55 -13.11
N PHE A 238 16.39 -7.65 -13.65
CA PHE A 238 15.97 -6.44 -12.95
C PHE A 238 15.23 -6.74 -11.64
N ASN A 239 14.40 -7.77 -11.64
CA ASN A 239 13.70 -8.21 -10.43
C ASN A 239 14.68 -8.70 -9.35
N LEU A 240 15.67 -9.51 -9.72
CA LEU A 240 16.69 -10.02 -8.79
C LEU A 240 17.57 -8.88 -8.24
N MET A 241 17.95 -7.94 -9.10
CA MET A 241 18.70 -6.74 -8.66
C MET A 241 17.90 -5.92 -7.66
N ALA A 242 16.62 -5.65 -7.96
CA ALA A 242 15.74 -4.90 -7.06
C ALA A 242 15.51 -5.63 -5.73
N LEU A 243 15.31 -6.95 -5.78
CA LEU A 243 15.16 -7.80 -4.59
C LEU A 243 16.43 -7.77 -3.73
N PHE A 244 17.61 -7.85 -4.35
CA PHE A 244 18.89 -7.75 -3.66
C PHE A 244 19.06 -6.38 -2.99
N VAL A 245 18.80 -5.29 -3.72
CA VAL A 245 18.90 -3.92 -3.20
C VAL A 245 17.96 -3.73 -2.00
N VAL A 246 16.71 -4.14 -2.12
CA VAL A 246 15.74 -4.01 -1.02
C VAL A 246 16.11 -4.90 0.17
N GLY A 247 16.55 -6.13 -0.09
CA GLY A 247 16.94 -7.06 0.98
C GLY A 247 18.22 -6.66 1.72
N SER A 248 19.16 -5.97 1.04
CA SER A 248 20.41 -5.48 1.62
C SER A 248 20.31 -4.06 2.19
N SER A 249 19.24 -3.31 1.90
CA SER A 249 19.09 -1.93 2.33
C SER A 249 18.25 -1.85 3.61
N PRO A 250 18.83 -1.48 4.75
CA PRO A 250 18.08 -1.38 5.99
C PRO A 250 17.05 -0.24 5.90
N ALA A 251 15.82 -0.54 6.31
CA ALA A 251 14.75 0.46 6.37
C ALA A 251 15.09 1.54 7.41
N GLY A 252 14.99 2.80 7.02
CA GLY A 252 15.22 3.92 7.93
C GLY A 252 16.67 4.07 8.42
N ASN A 253 17.65 3.59 7.64
CA ASN A 253 19.07 3.56 8.01
C ASN A 253 19.57 4.89 8.62
N GLY A 254 19.31 6.02 7.95
CA GLY A 254 19.71 7.34 8.46
C GLY A 254 19.07 7.68 9.81
N ARG A 255 17.78 7.37 9.99
CA ARG A 255 17.06 7.62 11.26
C ARG A 255 17.56 6.71 12.38
N VAL A 256 17.78 5.43 12.08
CA VAL A 256 18.33 4.47 13.06
C VAL A 256 19.75 4.87 13.47
N ALA A 257 20.60 5.25 12.51
CA ALA A 257 21.95 5.73 12.80
C ALA A 257 21.93 7.00 13.64
N LEU A 258 21.05 7.95 13.33
CA LEU A 258 20.87 9.16 14.13
C LEU A 258 20.39 8.84 15.57
N ALA A 259 19.36 7.98 15.70
CA ALA A 259 18.88 7.56 17.02
C ALA A 259 20.00 6.90 17.84
N LYS A 260 20.75 5.97 17.24
CA LYS A 260 21.90 5.33 17.89
C LYS A 260 22.92 6.37 18.36
N LYS A 261 23.26 7.33 17.49
CA LYS A 261 24.23 8.38 17.84
C LYS A 261 23.75 9.26 18.98
N LEU A 262 22.46 9.59 19.03
CA LEU A 262 21.88 10.37 20.13
C LEU A 262 21.97 9.60 21.46
N HIS A 263 21.67 8.30 21.46
CA HIS A 263 21.84 7.46 22.67
C HIS A 263 23.31 7.34 23.11
N GLU A 264 24.27 7.28 22.18
CA GLU A 264 25.70 7.27 22.49
C GLU A 264 26.15 8.59 23.14
N LEU A 265 25.61 9.71 22.71
CA LEU A 265 25.93 11.04 23.25
C LEU A 265 25.38 11.26 24.65
N LYS A 266 24.44 10.41 25.13
CA LYS A 266 23.82 10.50 26.46
C LYS A 266 23.37 11.93 26.81
N PRO A 267 22.48 12.54 26.00
CA PRO A 267 22.07 13.91 26.20
C PRO A 267 21.43 14.10 27.57
N GLY A 268 21.74 15.20 28.24
CA GLY A 268 21.12 15.56 29.51
C GLY A 268 19.65 15.97 29.34
N PRO A 269 18.88 16.09 30.43
CA PRO A 269 17.43 16.34 30.38
C PRO A 269 17.05 17.70 29.80
N GLU A 270 18.00 18.63 29.71
CA GLU A 270 17.79 19.95 29.10
C GLU A 270 18.29 20.04 27.63
N THR A 271 18.57 18.88 27.04
CA THR A 271 19.09 18.85 25.67
C THR A 271 17.95 18.96 24.67
N GLU A 272 18.11 19.83 23.68
CA GLU A 272 17.19 20.02 22.59
C GLU A 272 17.83 19.58 21.25
N ILE A 273 17.08 18.82 20.45
CA ILE A 273 17.46 18.54 19.08
C ILE A 273 16.75 19.52 18.15
N THR A 274 17.51 20.31 17.45
CA THR A 274 17.00 21.19 16.43
C THR A 274 17.26 20.61 15.05
N TYR A 275 16.19 20.43 14.27
CA TYR A 275 16.26 20.01 12.87
C TYR A 275 16.27 21.27 11.98
N ILE A 276 17.33 21.45 11.20
CA ILE A 276 17.37 22.47 10.16
C ILE A 276 16.70 21.93 8.91
N ILE A 277 15.67 22.59 8.46
CA ILE A 277 14.86 22.16 7.34
C ILE A 277 15.02 23.15 6.20
N GLY A 278 15.75 22.76 5.17
CA GLY A 278 15.85 23.51 3.91
C GLY A 278 14.79 23.02 2.93
N GLY A 279 13.53 23.47 3.09
CA GLY A 279 12.46 23.14 2.13
C GLY A 279 11.97 21.69 2.12
N ILE A 280 12.38 20.87 3.09
CA ILE A 280 11.92 19.48 3.26
C ILE A 280 10.91 19.42 4.42
N ASP A 281 9.83 18.66 4.25
CA ASP A 281 8.84 18.44 5.31
C ASP A 281 9.47 17.96 6.62
N SER A 282 9.27 18.70 7.69
CA SER A 282 9.86 18.44 9.01
C SER A 282 9.63 17.01 9.52
N TRP A 283 8.49 16.43 9.20
CA TRP A 283 8.13 15.07 9.61
C TRP A 283 8.99 13.97 8.95
N ARG A 284 9.61 14.25 7.81
CA ARG A 284 10.52 13.30 7.14
C ARG A 284 11.86 13.17 7.84
N VAL A 285 12.27 14.18 8.56
CA VAL A 285 13.58 14.24 9.23
C VAL A 285 13.48 13.86 10.70
N ARG A 286 12.39 14.24 11.39
CA ARG A 286 12.19 13.98 12.81
C ARG A 286 12.19 12.50 13.14
N LEU A 287 12.81 12.15 14.26
CA LEU A 287 12.73 10.81 14.84
C LEU A 287 11.39 10.62 15.55
N PRO A 288 10.77 9.43 15.49
CA PRO A 288 9.67 9.08 16.38
C PRO A 288 10.11 9.17 17.85
N HIS A 289 9.23 9.68 18.71
CA HIS A 289 9.54 9.89 20.14
C HIS A 289 10.10 8.65 20.84
N PHE A 290 9.61 7.47 20.54
CA PHE A 290 10.07 6.22 21.17
C PHE A 290 11.52 5.82 20.79
N TYR A 291 12.13 6.46 19.78
CA TYR A 291 13.55 6.27 19.46
C TYR A 291 14.47 7.28 20.14
N LEU A 292 13.90 8.23 20.88
CA LEU A 292 14.68 9.27 21.53
C LEU A 292 15.02 8.87 22.95
N PRO A 293 16.17 9.32 23.48
CA PRO A 293 16.43 9.30 24.93
C PRO A 293 15.33 10.06 25.68
N ASP A 294 15.00 9.58 26.89
CA ASP A 294 14.01 10.19 27.76
C ASP A 294 14.34 11.66 28.05
N GLY A 295 13.31 12.50 28.01
CA GLY A 295 13.45 13.93 28.33
C GLY A 295 13.97 14.80 27.18
N LEU A 296 14.29 14.22 26.03
CA LEU A 296 14.81 14.96 24.89
C LEU A 296 13.69 15.67 24.11
N VAL A 297 13.81 16.98 23.93
CA VAL A 297 12.85 17.77 23.16
C VAL A 297 13.30 17.90 21.69
N GLN A 298 12.37 17.74 20.78
CA GLN A 298 12.60 17.96 19.34
C GLN A 298 11.94 19.25 18.87
N THR A 299 12.72 20.12 18.26
CA THR A 299 12.23 21.32 17.58
C THR A 299 12.63 21.28 16.11
N SER A 300 11.91 22.00 15.28
CA SER A 300 12.28 22.21 13.87
C SER A 300 12.18 23.67 13.55
N PHE A 301 13.24 24.23 12.98
CA PHE A 301 13.28 25.61 12.57
C PHE A 301 13.62 25.71 11.08
N ASP A 302 13.07 26.73 10.45
CA ASP A 302 13.58 27.20 9.18
C ASP A 302 15.00 27.78 9.41
N ARG A 303 15.89 27.58 8.44
CA ARG A 303 17.29 28.01 8.50
C ARG A 303 17.45 29.49 8.89
N SER A 304 16.45 30.34 8.54
CA SER A 304 16.41 31.76 8.87
C SER A 304 16.16 32.09 10.34
N ARG A 305 15.82 31.11 11.19
CA ARG A 305 15.40 31.30 12.59
C ARG A 305 16.31 30.64 13.61
N ILE A 306 17.53 30.25 13.24
CA ILE A 306 18.49 29.69 14.19
C ILE A 306 18.96 30.76 15.13
N ASP A 307 18.45 30.73 16.35
CA ASP A 307 18.94 31.62 17.41
C ASP A 307 20.13 30.95 18.11
N THR A 308 21.27 31.62 18.09
CA THR A 308 22.52 31.12 18.66
C THR A 308 22.73 31.56 20.12
N THR A 309 21.73 32.20 20.76
CA THR A 309 21.86 32.80 22.08
C THR A 309 21.40 31.92 23.25
N PHE A 310 21.08 30.63 23.03
CA PHE A 310 20.59 29.78 24.08
C PHE A 310 21.70 29.14 24.94
N HIS A 311 21.48 29.08 26.25
CA HIS A 311 22.36 28.42 27.24
C HIS A 311 22.19 26.90 27.32
N VAL A 312 21.45 26.27 26.40
CA VAL A 312 21.16 24.82 26.43
C VAL A 312 21.99 24.13 25.36
N THR A 313 22.46 22.90 25.65
CA THR A 313 23.18 22.10 24.67
C THR A 313 22.26 21.75 23.52
N LYS A 314 22.60 22.19 22.31
CA LYS A 314 21.83 21.92 21.08
C LYS A 314 22.57 20.97 20.17
N TYR A 315 21.85 19.98 19.65
CA TYR A 315 22.30 19.17 18.52
C TYR A 315 21.59 19.65 17.27
N VAL A 316 22.36 19.99 16.25
CA VAL A 316 21.84 20.45 14.97
C VAL A 316 21.91 19.29 13.98
N VAL A 317 20.77 18.94 13.39
CA VAL A 317 20.66 17.94 12.35
C VAL A 317 20.33 18.67 11.05
N ALA A 318 21.27 18.67 10.09
CA ALA A 318 21.11 19.26 8.78
C ALA A 318 21.08 18.14 7.70
N HIS A 319 20.39 18.40 6.60
CA HIS A 319 20.52 17.57 5.41
C HIS A 319 21.89 17.84 4.78
N GLU A 320 22.51 16.83 4.15
CA GLU A 320 23.86 16.94 3.58
C GLU A 320 24.00 18.10 2.57
N ALA A 321 22.94 18.40 1.82
CA ALA A 321 22.89 19.56 0.90
C ALA A 321 22.80 20.93 1.60
N ASP A 322 22.44 20.97 2.89
CA ASP A 322 22.27 22.19 3.69
C ASP A 322 23.45 22.44 4.65
N ALA A 323 24.40 21.50 4.70
CA ALA A 323 25.56 21.55 5.60
C ALA A 323 26.76 22.34 5.00
N ALA A 324 26.69 22.74 3.75
CA ALA A 324 27.62 23.64 3.07
C ALA A 324 27.04 25.05 3.03
#